data_b61841337964436618ca6cfc3b88690a
#
_entry.id   b61841337964436618ca6cfc3b88690a
#
_cell.length_a   1.000
_cell.length_b   1.000
_cell.length_c   1.000
_cell.angle_alpha   90.00
_cell.angle_beta   90.00
_cell.angle_gamma   90.00
#
_symmetry.space_group_name_H-M   'P 1'
#
loop_
_entity.id
_entity.type
_entity.pdbx_description
1 polymer ?
#
loop_
_entity_poly.entity_id
_entity_poly.type
_entity_poly.pdbx_seq_one_letter_code
_entity_poly.pdbx_strand_id
1 'polypeptide(L)'
;MYSLTDFLLKSLDNNVSAISQLLSKLYDLKENTLRIYFSRRSFLHAGRRQFYLAILDDFCERYNSVEKVKQIYYKTVFGVKGDCKPLREVLKERKDIRHFHLATEKIKKEYPDKVLISAKNPSHNKKFICKDAIEDAVNLVLDYKTKTKDIWNNVITLRNELVKHFKSKADFCWYLADISDLTQNAIYTTLFYRIDNKKFSNRKVDVGLRYLELLEKAKKEKKLEMGLE
;
A
#
# COMPACT_ATOMS: atom_id res chain seq x y z
N MET A 1 9.88 1.80 -35.22
CA MET A 1 8.99 0.64 -35.02
C MET A 1 9.44 -0.06 -33.75
N TYR A 2 8.67 -0.01 -32.66
CA TYR A 2 9.01 -0.77 -31.44
C TYR A 2 8.93 -2.26 -31.77
N SER A 3 9.94 -3.03 -31.40
CA SER A 3 9.85 -4.48 -31.58
C SER A 3 8.71 -5.05 -30.72
N LEU A 4 8.12 -6.17 -31.14
CA LEU A 4 7.08 -6.85 -30.33
C LEU A 4 7.57 -7.15 -28.92
N THR A 5 8.85 -7.44 -28.78
CA THR A 5 9.52 -7.66 -27.50
C THR A 5 9.49 -6.39 -26.62
N ASP A 6 9.74 -5.22 -27.22
CA ASP A 6 9.71 -3.94 -26.49
C ASP A 6 8.29 -3.57 -26.08
N PHE A 7 7.29 -3.86 -26.92
CA PHE A 7 5.88 -3.67 -26.56
C PHE A 7 5.50 -4.51 -25.34
N LEU A 8 5.86 -5.80 -25.33
CA LEU A 8 5.56 -6.69 -24.21
C LEU A 8 6.29 -6.29 -22.93
N LEU A 9 7.57 -5.94 -23.04
CA LEU A 9 8.36 -5.45 -21.91
C LEU A 9 7.72 -4.20 -21.31
N LYS A 10 7.37 -3.23 -22.13
CA LYS A 10 6.71 -1.99 -21.68
C LYS A 10 5.34 -2.27 -21.06
N SER A 11 4.58 -3.24 -21.61
CA SER A 11 3.24 -3.57 -21.11
C SER A 11 3.24 -4.12 -19.68
N LEU A 12 4.32 -4.78 -19.26
CA LEU A 12 4.46 -5.36 -17.91
C LEU A 12 5.63 -4.74 -17.12
N ASP A 13 5.85 -3.44 -17.31
CA ASP A 13 6.82 -2.64 -16.53
C ASP A 13 8.26 -3.20 -16.60
N ASN A 14 8.68 -3.69 -17.77
CA ASN A 14 9.96 -4.36 -18.02
C ASN A 14 10.20 -5.62 -17.15
N ASN A 15 9.15 -6.24 -16.65
CA ASN A 15 9.24 -7.44 -15.83
C ASN A 15 9.35 -8.70 -16.69
N VAL A 16 10.57 -9.09 -17.00
CA VAL A 16 10.88 -10.30 -17.80
C VAL A 16 10.25 -11.57 -17.22
N SER A 17 10.22 -11.71 -15.89
CA SER A 17 9.58 -12.88 -15.25
C SER A 17 8.08 -12.90 -15.48
N ALA A 18 7.41 -11.74 -15.41
CA ALA A 18 5.97 -11.64 -15.63
C ALA A 18 5.59 -12.04 -17.07
N ILE A 19 6.36 -11.56 -18.07
CA ILE A 19 6.14 -11.90 -19.47
C ILE A 19 6.37 -13.40 -19.71
N SER A 20 7.46 -13.94 -19.17
CA SER A 20 7.80 -15.35 -19.33
C SER A 20 6.76 -16.26 -18.70
N GLN A 21 6.23 -15.92 -17.53
CA GLN A 21 5.14 -16.65 -16.89
C GLN A 21 3.84 -16.57 -17.70
N LEU A 22 3.51 -15.40 -18.24
CA LEU A 22 2.31 -15.23 -19.05
C LEU A 22 2.35 -16.10 -20.29
N LEU A 23 3.40 -15.96 -21.10
CA LEU A 23 3.55 -16.72 -22.35
C LEU A 23 3.72 -18.22 -22.12
N SER A 24 4.44 -18.61 -21.07
CA SER A 24 4.58 -20.01 -20.65
C SER A 24 3.23 -20.66 -20.40
N LYS A 25 2.33 -19.98 -19.68
CA LYS A 25 1.00 -20.51 -19.35
C LYS A 25 0.01 -20.48 -20.51
N LEU A 26 0.11 -19.49 -21.41
CA LEU A 26 -0.80 -19.35 -22.54
C LEU A 26 -0.48 -20.31 -23.67
N TYR A 27 0.80 -20.58 -23.90
CA TYR A 27 1.29 -21.34 -25.05
C TYR A 27 2.01 -22.64 -24.65
N ASP A 28 1.93 -23.05 -23.41
CA ASP A 28 2.60 -24.24 -22.85
C ASP A 28 4.11 -24.29 -23.15
N LEU A 29 4.79 -23.17 -22.93
CA LEU A 29 6.21 -23.01 -23.21
C LEU A 29 7.06 -23.10 -21.93
N LYS A 30 8.32 -23.47 -22.07
CA LYS A 30 9.27 -23.46 -20.94
C LYS A 30 9.57 -22.02 -20.49
N GLU A 31 9.13 -21.64 -19.29
CA GLU A 31 9.32 -20.29 -18.73
C GLU A 31 10.79 -19.85 -18.75
N ASN A 32 11.72 -20.76 -18.40
CA ASN A 32 13.13 -20.43 -18.36
C ASN A 32 13.70 -20.08 -19.76
N THR A 33 13.23 -20.73 -20.82
CA THR A 33 13.64 -20.40 -22.21
C THR A 33 13.18 -18.99 -22.58
N LEU A 34 11.94 -18.66 -22.26
CA LEU A 34 11.40 -17.31 -22.50
C LEU A 34 12.15 -16.25 -21.67
N ARG A 35 12.45 -16.55 -20.41
CA ARG A 35 13.20 -15.64 -19.55
C ARG A 35 14.60 -15.34 -20.10
N ILE A 36 15.30 -16.34 -20.62
CA ILE A 36 16.60 -16.16 -21.27
C ILE A 36 16.46 -15.30 -22.52
N TYR A 37 15.47 -15.57 -23.37
CA TYR A 37 15.21 -14.79 -24.58
C TYR A 37 14.96 -13.30 -24.24
N PHE A 38 14.02 -13.00 -23.35
CA PHE A 38 13.68 -11.62 -23.00
C PHE A 38 14.83 -10.88 -22.30
N SER A 39 15.65 -11.59 -21.50
CA SER A 39 16.82 -11.01 -20.84
C SER A 39 17.94 -10.68 -21.82
N ARG A 40 18.18 -11.56 -22.80
CA ARG A 40 19.27 -11.42 -23.76
C ARG A 40 18.85 -10.79 -25.08
N ARG A 41 17.54 -10.60 -25.30
CA ARG A 41 16.93 -10.16 -26.55
C ARG A 41 17.36 -11.00 -27.77
N SER A 42 17.76 -12.25 -27.55
CA SER A 42 18.21 -13.17 -28.60
C SER A 42 17.87 -14.60 -28.26
N PHE A 43 17.60 -15.40 -29.31
CA PHE A 43 17.45 -16.84 -29.18
C PHE A 43 18.80 -17.53 -29.36
N LEU A 44 19.07 -18.52 -28.52
CA LEU A 44 20.31 -19.30 -28.57
C LEU A 44 20.42 -20.17 -29.83
N HIS A 45 19.27 -20.51 -30.47
CA HIS A 45 19.22 -21.37 -31.64
C HIS A 45 18.33 -20.76 -32.72
N ALA A 46 18.90 -20.55 -33.91
CA ALA A 46 18.21 -19.95 -35.06
C ALA A 46 16.91 -20.70 -35.48
N GLY A 47 16.90 -22.04 -35.44
CA GLY A 47 15.74 -22.84 -35.82
C GLY A 47 14.50 -22.68 -34.91
N ARG A 48 14.69 -22.23 -33.66
CA ARG A 48 13.56 -21.93 -32.74
C ARG A 48 13.10 -20.48 -32.82
N ARG A 49 13.89 -19.61 -33.41
CA ARG A 49 13.60 -18.19 -33.50
C ARG A 49 12.27 -17.91 -34.21
N GLN A 50 12.04 -18.49 -35.34
CA GLN A 50 10.80 -18.29 -36.11
C GLN A 50 9.56 -18.75 -35.35
N PHE A 51 9.65 -19.89 -34.67
CA PHE A 51 8.57 -20.37 -33.81
C PHE A 51 8.19 -19.37 -32.68
N TYR A 52 9.17 -18.86 -31.97
CA TYR A 52 8.89 -17.88 -30.90
C TYR A 52 8.43 -16.54 -31.45
N LEU A 53 8.93 -16.09 -32.60
CA LEU A 53 8.45 -14.89 -33.26
C LEU A 53 6.98 -15.03 -33.67
N ALA A 54 6.59 -16.16 -34.25
CA ALA A 54 5.18 -16.41 -34.60
C ALA A 54 4.26 -16.38 -33.37
N ILE A 55 4.71 -16.89 -32.21
CA ILE A 55 3.97 -16.80 -30.96
C ILE A 55 3.85 -15.35 -30.46
N LEU A 56 4.91 -14.57 -30.59
CA LEU A 56 4.89 -13.17 -30.20
C LEU A 56 3.97 -12.35 -31.11
N ASP A 57 3.97 -12.64 -32.42
CA ASP A 57 3.07 -12.02 -33.40
C ASP A 57 1.61 -12.34 -33.03
N ASP A 58 1.27 -13.63 -32.90
CA ASP A 58 -0.08 -14.07 -32.52
C ASP A 58 -0.55 -13.43 -31.20
N PHE A 59 0.34 -13.38 -30.21
CA PHE A 59 0.03 -12.75 -28.94
C PHE A 59 -0.24 -11.24 -29.08
N CYS A 60 0.61 -10.52 -29.83
CA CYS A 60 0.47 -9.08 -30.02
C CYS A 60 -0.73 -8.70 -30.90
N GLU A 61 -1.11 -9.53 -31.84
CA GLU A 61 -2.34 -9.37 -32.63
C GLU A 61 -3.59 -9.47 -31.71
N ARG A 62 -3.63 -10.48 -30.85
CA ARG A 62 -4.76 -10.70 -29.93
C ARG A 62 -4.81 -9.63 -28.81
N TYR A 63 -3.66 -9.27 -28.28
CA TYR A 63 -3.53 -8.35 -27.13
C TYR A 63 -2.75 -7.08 -27.52
N ASN A 64 -3.34 -6.29 -28.40
CA ASN A 64 -2.73 -5.14 -29.06
C ASN A 64 -2.69 -3.84 -28.23
N SER A 65 -3.04 -3.89 -26.94
CA SER A 65 -2.90 -2.75 -26.02
C SER A 65 -2.30 -3.17 -24.67
N VAL A 66 -1.67 -2.21 -24.00
CA VAL A 66 -1.07 -2.41 -22.67
C VAL A 66 -2.11 -2.94 -21.67
N GLU A 67 -3.33 -2.40 -21.73
CA GLU A 67 -4.44 -2.78 -20.86
C GLU A 67 -4.84 -4.24 -21.08
N LYS A 68 -4.98 -4.66 -22.34
CA LYS A 68 -5.32 -6.06 -22.67
C LYS A 68 -4.22 -7.02 -22.21
N VAL A 69 -2.95 -6.66 -22.39
CA VAL A 69 -1.81 -7.47 -21.92
C VAL A 69 -1.84 -7.58 -20.38
N LYS A 70 -2.08 -6.49 -19.67
CA LYS A 70 -2.23 -6.52 -18.20
C LYS A 70 -3.42 -7.36 -17.74
N GLN A 71 -4.57 -7.21 -18.37
CA GLN A 71 -5.76 -8.00 -18.05
C GLN A 71 -5.54 -9.51 -18.24
N ILE A 72 -5.00 -9.93 -19.40
CA ILE A 72 -4.73 -11.35 -19.62
C ILE A 72 -3.65 -11.88 -18.68
N TYR A 73 -2.63 -11.06 -18.32
CA TYR A 73 -1.63 -11.43 -17.34
C TYR A 73 -2.26 -11.69 -15.97
N TYR A 74 -3.13 -10.80 -15.48
CA TYR A 74 -3.79 -10.98 -14.20
C TYR A 74 -4.71 -12.19 -14.18
N LYS A 75 -5.47 -12.38 -15.26
CA LYS A 75 -6.33 -13.55 -15.44
C LYS A 75 -5.54 -14.85 -15.45
N THR A 76 -4.49 -14.95 -16.28
CA THR A 76 -3.75 -16.19 -16.53
C THR A 76 -2.82 -16.55 -15.37
N VAL A 77 -2.09 -15.57 -14.85
CA VAL A 77 -1.07 -15.82 -13.83
C VAL A 77 -1.66 -15.85 -12.42
N PHE A 78 -2.63 -14.98 -12.12
CA PHE A 78 -3.21 -14.86 -10.78
C PHE A 78 -4.63 -15.43 -10.64
N GLY A 79 -5.27 -15.82 -11.75
CA GLY A 79 -6.64 -16.35 -11.73
C GLY A 79 -7.69 -15.29 -11.40
N VAL A 80 -7.39 -14.00 -11.61
CA VAL A 80 -8.30 -12.90 -11.35
C VAL A 80 -9.42 -12.91 -12.41
N LYS A 81 -10.67 -12.88 -11.97
CA LYS A 81 -11.85 -12.80 -12.83
C LYS A 81 -12.35 -11.35 -12.93
N GLY A 82 -12.82 -10.95 -14.14
CA GLY A 82 -13.41 -9.64 -14.35
C GLY A 82 -12.43 -8.48 -14.44
N ASP A 83 -12.96 -7.27 -14.36
CA ASP A 83 -12.23 -6.00 -14.47
C ASP A 83 -11.62 -5.60 -13.11
N CYS A 84 -10.66 -6.37 -12.63
CA CYS A 84 -9.97 -6.06 -11.39
C CYS A 84 -8.55 -5.57 -11.69
N LYS A 85 -8.12 -4.54 -10.98
CA LYS A 85 -6.77 -3.98 -11.04
C LYS A 85 -5.99 -4.31 -9.77
N PRO A 86 -4.65 -4.42 -9.85
CA PRO A 86 -3.84 -4.52 -8.63
C PRO A 86 -4.09 -3.31 -7.73
N LEU A 87 -4.45 -3.56 -6.49
CA LEU A 87 -4.72 -2.50 -5.51
C LEU A 87 -3.54 -1.53 -5.37
N ARG A 88 -2.32 -2.03 -5.46
CA ARG A 88 -1.11 -1.19 -5.42
C ARG A 88 -1.02 -0.21 -6.60
N GLU A 89 -1.48 -0.57 -7.79
CA GLU A 89 -1.49 0.32 -8.96
C GLU A 89 -2.53 1.41 -8.80
N VAL A 90 -3.75 1.04 -8.42
CA VAL A 90 -4.84 1.99 -8.15
C VAL A 90 -4.40 3.06 -7.14
N LEU A 91 -3.78 2.64 -6.05
CA LEU A 91 -3.31 3.56 -5.03
C LEU A 91 -2.07 4.38 -5.45
N LYS A 92 -1.26 3.95 -6.42
CA LYS A 92 -0.13 4.72 -6.97
C LYS A 92 -0.57 5.84 -7.92
N GLU A 93 -1.65 5.65 -8.64
CA GLU A 93 -2.23 6.67 -9.51
C GLU A 93 -2.67 7.91 -8.71
N ARG A 94 -2.95 7.73 -7.42
CA ARG A 94 -3.29 8.79 -6.46
C ARG A 94 -2.05 9.19 -5.65
N LYS A 95 -1.32 10.20 -6.11
CA LYS A 95 -0.08 10.71 -5.47
C LYS A 95 -0.28 11.23 -4.04
N ASP A 96 -1.51 11.54 -3.66
CA ASP A 96 -1.92 12.02 -2.35
C ASP A 96 -2.02 10.92 -1.28
N ILE A 97 -1.99 9.64 -1.67
CA ILE A 97 -2.12 8.49 -0.78
C ILE A 97 -0.75 7.90 -0.45
N ARG A 98 -0.17 8.27 0.69
CA ARG A 98 1.20 7.87 1.06
C ARG A 98 1.34 6.55 1.82
N HIS A 99 0.29 5.98 2.40
CA HIS A 99 0.39 4.82 3.32
C HIS A 99 -0.42 3.62 2.88
N PHE A 100 0.08 2.96 1.87
CA PHE A 100 -0.53 1.82 1.18
C PHE A 100 -0.94 0.65 2.07
N HIS A 101 -0.09 0.27 3.02
CA HIS A 101 -0.31 -0.96 3.79
C HIS A 101 -1.49 -0.84 4.77
N LEU A 102 -1.68 0.33 5.41
CA LEU A 102 -2.83 0.57 6.28
C LEU A 102 -4.13 0.71 5.48
N ALA A 103 -4.05 1.42 4.34
CA ALA A 103 -5.16 1.54 3.42
C ALA A 103 -5.60 0.17 2.88
N THR A 104 -4.66 -0.70 2.51
CA THR A 104 -4.98 -2.04 2.00
C THR A 104 -5.67 -2.92 3.02
N GLU A 105 -5.29 -2.89 4.29
CA GLU A 105 -5.96 -3.67 5.33
C GLU A 105 -7.37 -3.14 5.61
N LYS A 106 -7.54 -1.82 5.64
CA LYS A 106 -8.87 -1.22 5.82
C LYS A 106 -9.79 -1.51 4.64
N ILE A 107 -9.31 -1.33 3.41
CA ILE A 107 -10.09 -1.66 2.20
C ILE A 107 -10.51 -3.13 2.20
N LYS A 108 -9.60 -4.04 2.57
CA LYS A 108 -9.92 -5.47 2.66
C LYS A 108 -11.00 -5.76 3.70
N LYS A 109 -10.99 -5.04 4.83
CA LYS A 109 -11.98 -5.20 5.89
C LYS A 109 -13.35 -4.69 5.45
N GLU A 110 -13.41 -3.54 4.77
CA GLU A 110 -14.67 -2.92 4.31
C GLU A 110 -15.24 -3.58 3.05
N TYR A 111 -14.38 -4.13 2.19
CA TYR A 111 -14.77 -4.74 0.92
C TYR A 111 -14.18 -6.16 0.75
N PRO A 112 -14.48 -7.12 1.64
CA PRO A 112 -13.89 -8.46 1.60
C PRO A 112 -14.17 -9.19 0.28
N ASP A 113 -15.35 -9.01 -0.29
CA ASP A 113 -15.79 -9.69 -1.52
C ASP A 113 -15.24 -9.03 -2.80
N LYS A 114 -14.86 -7.74 -2.71
CA LYS A 114 -14.37 -6.96 -3.86
C LYS A 114 -12.84 -6.85 -3.89
N VAL A 115 -12.17 -7.26 -2.83
CA VAL A 115 -10.70 -7.33 -2.75
C VAL A 115 -10.26 -8.79 -2.84
N LEU A 116 -9.79 -9.17 -4.02
CA LEU A 116 -9.32 -10.53 -4.28
C LEU A 116 -7.85 -10.67 -3.89
N ILE A 117 -7.52 -11.75 -3.19
CA ILE A 117 -6.13 -12.12 -2.87
C ILE A 117 -5.74 -13.27 -3.79
N SER A 118 -4.65 -13.10 -4.52
CA SER A 118 -4.12 -14.19 -5.32
C SER A 118 -3.61 -15.32 -4.42
N ALA A 119 -4.31 -16.45 -4.42
CA ALA A 119 -3.93 -17.65 -3.68
C ALA A 119 -2.77 -18.42 -4.32
N LYS A 120 -2.38 -18.11 -5.56
CA LYS A 120 -1.43 -18.91 -6.35
C LYS A 120 0.04 -18.68 -6.02
N ASN A 121 0.37 -17.66 -5.24
CA ASN A 121 1.74 -17.41 -4.80
C ASN A 121 1.76 -16.85 -3.38
N PRO A 122 1.87 -17.70 -2.34
CA PRO A 122 1.85 -17.28 -0.94
C PRO A 122 2.95 -16.27 -0.59
N SER A 123 4.10 -16.33 -1.27
CA SER A 123 5.22 -15.40 -1.03
C SER A 123 5.02 -14.01 -1.67
N HIS A 124 4.06 -13.86 -2.60
CA HIS A 124 3.77 -12.62 -3.30
C HIS A 124 2.26 -12.39 -3.41
N ASN A 125 1.58 -12.31 -2.29
CA ASN A 125 0.16 -12.01 -2.25
C ASN A 125 -0.13 -10.66 -2.90
N LYS A 126 -0.52 -10.67 -4.18
CA LYS A 126 -1.03 -9.47 -4.84
C LYS A 126 -2.52 -9.34 -4.50
N LYS A 127 -2.89 -8.17 -4.01
CA LYS A 127 -4.28 -7.80 -3.76
C LYS A 127 -4.82 -7.08 -5.00
N PHE A 128 -5.99 -7.49 -5.45
CA PHE A 128 -6.70 -6.90 -6.59
C PHE A 128 -8.00 -6.31 -6.08
N ILE A 129 -8.42 -5.20 -6.67
CA ILE A 129 -9.70 -4.56 -6.38
C ILE A 129 -10.55 -4.49 -7.64
N CYS A 130 -11.84 -4.79 -7.53
CA CYS A 130 -12.78 -4.69 -8.64
C CYS A 130 -13.06 -3.23 -8.99
N LYS A 131 -13.29 -2.96 -10.27
CA LYS A 131 -13.43 -1.61 -10.82
C LYS A 131 -14.54 -0.81 -10.14
N ASP A 132 -15.65 -1.46 -9.82
CA ASP A 132 -16.80 -0.87 -9.15
C ASP A 132 -16.53 -0.42 -7.69
N ALA A 133 -15.50 -0.95 -7.06
CA ALA A 133 -15.10 -0.60 -5.70
C ALA A 133 -13.90 0.39 -5.63
N ILE A 134 -13.35 0.81 -6.77
CA ILE A 134 -12.12 1.64 -6.77
C ILE A 134 -12.38 3.02 -6.17
N GLU A 135 -13.45 3.70 -6.56
CA GLU A 135 -13.74 5.05 -6.07
C GLU A 135 -14.09 5.03 -4.57
N ASP A 136 -14.88 4.05 -4.14
CA ASP A 136 -15.20 3.87 -2.72
C ASP A 136 -13.94 3.59 -1.90
N ALA A 137 -13.05 2.76 -2.42
CA ALA A 137 -11.78 2.45 -1.78
C ALA A 137 -10.87 3.68 -1.69
N VAL A 138 -10.82 4.50 -2.73
CA VAL A 138 -10.08 5.77 -2.73
C VAL A 138 -10.65 6.72 -1.69
N ASN A 139 -11.97 6.90 -1.66
CA ASN A 139 -12.64 7.75 -0.68
C ASN A 139 -12.41 7.28 0.76
N LEU A 140 -12.46 5.97 0.99
CA LEU A 140 -12.14 5.37 2.29
C LEU A 140 -10.72 5.70 2.75
N VAL A 141 -9.75 5.71 1.83
CA VAL A 141 -8.36 6.05 2.14
C VAL A 141 -8.20 7.53 2.43
N LEU A 142 -8.88 8.39 1.67
CA LEU A 142 -8.86 9.84 1.90
C LEU A 142 -9.50 10.19 3.24
N ASP A 143 -10.65 9.61 3.55
CA ASP A 143 -11.33 9.80 4.82
C ASP A 143 -10.46 9.35 6.01
N TYR A 144 -9.81 8.18 5.89
CA TYR A 144 -8.85 7.73 6.89
C TYR A 144 -7.69 8.71 7.10
N LYS A 145 -7.17 9.30 6.03
CA LYS A 145 -6.07 10.28 6.09
C LYS A 145 -6.52 11.56 6.79
N THR A 146 -7.72 12.04 6.47
CA THR A 146 -8.31 13.22 7.11
C THR A 146 -8.50 12.97 8.60
N LYS A 147 -9.17 11.89 8.98
CA LYS A 147 -9.35 11.47 10.39
C LYS A 147 -8.04 11.35 11.13
N THR A 148 -7.01 10.77 10.50
CA THR A 148 -5.67 10.65 11.10
C THR A 148 -5.09 12.04 11.38
N LYS A 149 -5.18 12.96 10.43
CA LYS A 149 -4.69 14.32 10.57
C LYS A 149 -5.39 15.05 11.72
N ASP A 150 -6.70 14.92 11.80
CA ASP A 150 -7.52 15.59 12.82
C ASP A 150 -7.19 15.04 14.22
N ILE A 151 -7.12 13.72 14.39
CA ILE A 151 -6.72 13.10 15.66
C ILE A 151 -5.36 13.63 16.12
N TRP A 152 -4.39 13.67 15.23
CA TRP A 152 -3.06 14.14 15.61
C TRP A 152 -2.98 15.64 15.84
N ASN A 153 -3.75 16.46 15.13
CA ASN A 153 -3.89 17.88 15.44
C ASN A 153 -4.45 18.07 16.85
N ASN A 154 -5.46 17.29 17.24
CA ASN A 154 -6.02 17.32 18.60
C ASN A 154 -5.00 16.88 19.65
N VAL A 155 -4.22 15.80 19.37
CA VAL A 155 -3.11 15.38 20.24
C VAL A 155 -2.09 16.50 20.43
N ILE A 156 -1.70 17.19 19.36
CA ILE A 156 -0.74 18.30 19.41
C ILE A 156 -1.31 19.47 20.22
N THR A 157 -2.55 19.82 20.00
CA THR A 157 -3.25 20.91 20.70
C THR A 157 -3.32 20.64 22.19
N LEU A 158 -3.84 19.46 22.59
CA LEU A 158 -3.93 19.07 24.00
C LEU A 158 -2.56 18.95 24.66
N ARG A 159 -1.56 18.38 23.99
CA ARG A 159 -0.19 18.34 24.49
C ARG A 159 0.33 19.75 24.79
N ASN A 160 0.16 20.68 23.84
CA ASN A 160 0.66 22.04 23.98
C ASN A 160 -0.07 22.82 25.08
N GLU A 161 -1.34 22.54 25.31
CA GLU A 161 -2.12 23.08 26.41
C GLU A 161 -1.60 22.54 27.74
N LEU A 162 -1.53 21.22 27.89
CA LEU A 162 -1.22 20.56 29.14
C LEU A 162 0.23 20.76 29.60
N VAL A 163 1.19 20.71 28.67
CA VAL A 163 2.62 20.81 29.00
C VAL A 163 2.95 22.12 29.73
N LYS A 164 2.16 23.19 29.55
CA LYS A 164 2.34 24.48 30.21
C LYS A 164 2.12 24.43 31.73
N HIS A 165 1.43 23.42 32.21
CA HIS A 165 1.15 23.21 33.63
C HIS A 165 2.20 22.37 34.35
N PHE A 166 3.29 22.03 33.67
CA PHE A 166 4.39 21.24 34.22
C PHE A 166 5.72 22.00 34.12
N LYS A 167 6.62 21.76 35.07
CA LYS A 167 7.94 22.42 35.14
C LYS A 167 8.80 22.10 33.92
N SER A 168 8.64 20.91 33.37
CA SER A 168 9.41 20.43 32.18
C SER A 168 8.60 19.43 31.35
N LYS A 169 9.07 19.22 30.11
CA LYS A 169 8.54 18.13 29.27
C LYS A 169 8.76 16.75 29.92
N ALA A 170 9.83 16.58 30.66
CA ALA A 170 10.13 15.34 31.36
C ALA A 170 9.11 15.09 32.49
N ASP A 171 8.81 16.11 33.33
CA ASP A 171 7.81 15.99 34.39
C ASP A 171 6.42 15.67 33.83
N PHE A 172 6.06 16.29 32.72
CA PHE A 172 4.81 15.99 32.02
C PHE A 172 4.78 14.52 31.55
N CYS A 173 5.87 14.01 30.97
CA CYS A 173 5.94 12.62 30.53
C CYS A 173 5.94 11.63 31.70
N TRP A 174 6.54 11.97 32.84
CA TRP A 174 6.43 11.17 34.08
C TRP A 174 5.01 11.09 34.57
N TYR A 175 4.33 12.25 34.68
CA TYR A 175 2.93 12.28 35.07
C TYR A 175 2.04 11.42 34.15
N LEU A 176 2.23 11.51 32.81
CA LEU A 176 1.47 10.68 31.88
C LEU A 176 1.80 9.19 32.02
N ALA A 177 3.03 8.85 32.37
CA ALA A 177 3.43 7.46 32.61
C ALA A 177 2.75 6.90 33.87
N ASP A 178 2.65 7.70 34.94
CA ASP A 178 1.98 7.30 36.20
C ASP A 178 0.49 6.99 36.01
N ILE A 179 -0.19 7.69 35.08
CA ILE A 179 -1.63 7.51 34.84
C ILE A 179 -1.92 6.55 33.67
N SER A 180 -0.91 5.92 33.09
CA SER A 180 -1.04 5.01 31.93
C SER A 180 -0.14 3.79 32.06
N ASP A 181 -0.27 2.85 31.12
CA ASP A 181 0.59 1.68 30.93
C ASP A 181 1.80 1.97 30.01
N LEU A 182 2.06 3.25 29.69
CA LEU A 182 3.13 3.66 28.79
C LEU A 182 4.39 4.07 29.57
N THR A 183 5.56 3.76 29.05
CA THR A 183 6.81 4.24 29.63
C THR A 183 7.02 5.73 29.31
N GLN A 184 7.65 6.46 30.23
CA GLN A 184 8.03 7.86 30.05
C GLN A 184 8.78 8.10 28.74
N ASN A 185 9.70 7.20 28.36
CA ASN A 185 10.46 7.31 27.13
C ASN A 185 9.59 7.12 25.85
N ALA A 186 8.62 6.21 25.89
CA ALA A 186 7.67 6.03 24.78
C ALA A 186 6.81 7.28 24.57
N ILE A 187 6.35 7.88 25.66
CA ILE A 187 5.58 9.12 25.66
C ILE A 187 6.41 10.27 25.11
N TYR A 188 7.62 10.49 25.65
CA TYR A 188 8.52 11.55 25.18
C TYR A 188 8.86 11.40 23.70
N THR A 189 9.22 10.19 23.27
CA THR A 189 9.54 9.90 21.87
C THR A 189 8.38 10.19 20.94
N THR A 190 7.16 9.87 21.34
CA THR A 190 5.97 10.08 20.52
C THR A 190 5.50 11.52 20.54
N LEU A 191 5.26 12.08 21.73
CA LEU A 191 4.66 13.41 21.86
C LEU A 191 5.60 14.56 21.53
N PHE A 192 6.91 14.38 21.69
CA PHE A 192 7.86 15.46 21.46
C PHE A 192 8.82 15.14 20.29
N TYR A 193 9.63 14.09 20.39
CA TYR A 193 10.66 13.85 19.39
C TYR A 193 10.08 13.62 17.98
N ARG A 194 9.06 12.78 17.83
CA ARG A 194 8.46 12.48 16.51
C ARG A 194 7.59 13.62 16.01
N ILE A 195 6.83 14.25 16.87
CA ILE A 195 5.98 15.39 16.52
C ILE A 195 6.84 16.58 16.09
N ASP A 196 7.75 17.01 16.95
CA ASP A 196 8.53 18.22 16.74
C ASP A 196 9.48 18.10 15.53
N ASN A 197 9.97 16.90 15.22
CA ASN A 197 10.80 16.63 14.05
C ASN A 197 10.02 16.30 12.77
N LYS A 198 8.69 16.47 12.76
CA LYS A 198 7.83 16.10 11.61
C LYS A 198 8.05 14.65 11.11
N LYS A 199 8.67 13.80 11.92
CA LYS A 199 8.85 12.35 11.66
C LYS A 199 7.56 11.58 11.92
N PHE A 200 6.46 12.29 11.88
CA PHE A 200 5.12 11.77 11.90
C PHE A 200 4.91 10.94 10.64
N SER A 201 5.16 9.70 10.73
CA SER A 201 4.46 8.82 9.82
C SER A 201 3.03 8.71 10.36
N ASN A 202 2.07 9.15 9.58
CA ASN A 202 0.61 9.06 9.82
C ASN A 202 0.14 7.63 10.10
N ARG A 203 0.93 6.86 10.83
CA ARG A 203 0.92 5.42 10.73
C ARG A 203 -0.16 4.74 11.54
N LYS A 204 -0.73 5.40 12.53
CA LYS A 204 -1.64 4.64 13.39
C LYS A 204 -2.67 5.59 13.97
N VAL A 205 -3.84 5.59 13.40
CA VAL A 205 -5.05 6.14 14.03
C VAL A 205 -5.14 5.62 15.46
N ASP A 206 -4.98 4.31 15.66
CA ASP A 206 -5.05 3.67 16.97
C ASP A 206 -4.05 4.25 17.99
N VAL A 207 -2.82 4.53 17.54
CA VAL A 207 -1.83 5.19 18.41
C VAL A 207 -2.24 6.64 18.71
N GLY A 208 -2.72 7.37 17.68
CA GLY A 208 -3.23 8.72 17.88
C GLY A 208 -4.39 8.79 18.86
N LEU A 209 -5.36 7.88 18.70
CA LEU A 209 -6.51 7.76 19.61
C LEU A 209 -6.06 7.46 21.04
N ARG A 210 -5.18 6.49 21.24
CA ARG A 210 -4.63 6.16 22.56
C ARG A 210 -3.96 7.36 23.24
N TYR A 211 -3.18 8.15 22.51
CA TYR A 211 -2.58 9.35 23.06
C TYR A 211 -3.59 10.46 23.28
N LEU A 212 -4.61 10.58 22.44
CA LEU A 212 -5.70 11.52 22.63
C LEU A 212 -6.47 11.22 23.92
N GLU A 213 -6.88 9.97 24.09
CA GLU A 213 -7.57 9.50 25.32
C GLU A 213 -6.73 9.73 26.58
N LEU A 214 -5.43 9.44 26.51
CA LEU A 214 -4.49 9.70 27.63
C LEU A 214 -4.43 11.19 27.98
N LEU A 215 -4.32 12.06 26.98
CA LEU A 215 -4.26 13.51 27.22
C LEU A 215 -5.59 14.08 27.70
N GLU A 216 -6.72 13.56 27.23
CA GLU A 216 -8.05 13.92 27.73
C GLU A 216 -8.23 13.49 29.18
N LYS A 217 -7.76 12.31 29.56
CA LYS A 217 -7.74 11.84 30.95
C LYS A 217 -6.90 12.76 31.79
N ALA A 218 -5.68 13.08 31.37
CA ALA A 218 -4.79 14.02 32.07
C ALA A 218 -5.42 15.39 32.24
N LYS A 219 -6.15 15.90 31.24
CA LYS A 219 -6.84 17.19 31.30
C LYS A 219 -7.96 17.17 32.36
N LYS A 220 -8.73 16.09 32.44
CA LYS A 220 -9.79 15.93 33.45
C LYS A 220 -9.21 15.88 34.86
N GLU A 221 -8.17 15.07 35.08
CA GLU A 221 -7.51 14.95 36.37
C GLU A 221 -6.92 16.29 36.81
N LYS A 222 -6.25 17.02 35.93
CA LYS A 222 -5.69 18.36 36.26
C LYS A 222 -6.78 19.42 36.54
N LYS A 223 -7.90 19.39 35.84
CA LYS A 223 -9.03 20.27 36.13
C LYS A 223 -9.55 20.04 37.55
N LEU A 224 -9.70 18.77 37.93
CA LEU A 224 -10.13 18.40 39.29
C LEU A 224 -9.13 18.86 40.35
N GLU A 225 -7.82 18.70 40.13
CA GLU A 225 -6.77 19.18 41.04
C GLU A 225 -6.76 20.71 41.17
N MET A 226 -7.11 21.46 40.14
CA MET A 226 -7.15 22.93 40.13
C MET A 226 -8.50 23.50 40.58
N GLY A 227 -9.49 22.66 40.93
CA GLY A 227 -10.82 23.11 41.35
C GLY A 227 -11.60 23.84 40.25
N LEU A 228 -11.29 23.61 39.00
CA LEU A 228 -11.96 24.18 37.82
C LEU A 228 -12.99 23.16 37.30
N GLU A 229 -14.24 23.23 37.76
CA GLU A 229 -15.36 22.55 37.17
C GLU A 229 -15.78 23.15 35.81
#